data_9e4eab5450d494bc0d63d8bc5b02afb6
#
_entry.id   9e4eab5450d494bc0d63d8bc5b02afb6
#
_cell.length_a   1.000
_cell.length_b   1.000
_cell.length_c   1.000
_cell.angle_alpha   90.00
_cell.angle_beta   90.00
_cell.angle_gamma   90.00
#
_symmetry.space_group_name_H-M   'P 1'
#
loop_
_entity.id
_entity.type
_entity.pdbx_description
1 polymer ?
#
loop_
_entity_poly.entity_id
_entity_poly.type
_entity_poly.pdbx_seq_one_letter_code
_entity_poly.pdbx_strand_id
1 'polypeptide(L)'
;MGFDFSLSPSKIGVLKDCPKCFYNANVLKVDRPRGIFPSLPGGVDLVMKTCFDAFRPVLPAHLVKQLPGRTLWGNKDQINKLRNWRSGLKTELKIQGKTVSLIGALDDLIVEADGTFSPFDVKTKGKQPETDGAEYYQHQMDLYSLMLFENKMQPSGNAYLDYWFPTTFTDIGDMGWGDRLFTLDTSCQRGRE
;
A
#
# COMPACT_ATOMS: atom_id res chain seq x y z
N MET A 1 1.51 16.52 29.11
CA MET A 1 2.24 16.67 27.87
C MET A 1 1.52 15.80 26.84
N GLY A 2 0.83 16.41 25.86
CA GLY A 2 0.24 15.68 24.75
C GLY A 2 1.35 15.31 23.77
N PHE A 3 1.59 14.04 23.54
CA PHE A 3 2.45 13.61 22.46
C PHE A 3 1.60 13.59 21.19
N ASP A 4 1.83 14.54 20.30
CA ASP A 4 1.27 14.49 18.94
C ASP A 4 2.06 13.45 18.13
N PHE A 5 1.50 12.25 18.00
CA PHE A 5 2.08 11.22 17.18
C PHE A 5 1.47 11.27 15.77
N SER A 6 2.32 11.41 14.78
CA SER A 6 1.98 11.05 13.42
C SER A 6 2.37 9.59 13.18
N LEU A 7 1.38 8.74 13.00
CA LEU A 7 1.54 7.33 12.67
C LEU A 7 1.41 7.10 11.16
N SER A 8 1.97 6.00 10.70
CA SER A 8 1.77 5.49 9.33
C SER A 8 1.65 3.98 9.38
N PRO A 9 1.08 3.32 8.35
CA PRO A 9 1.05 1.86 8.28
C PRO A 9 2.42 1.22 8.53
N SER A 10 3.50 1.80 7.98
CA SER A 10 4.87 1.31 8.20
C SER A 10 5.32 1.45 9.66
N LYS A 11 5.00 2.57 10.33
CA LYS A 11 5.32 2.75 11.75
C LYS A 11 4.56 1.77 12.64
N ILE A 12 3.30 1.50 12.32
CA ILE A 12 2.48 0.51 13.03
C ILE A 12 3.04 -0.90 12.78
N GLY A 13 3.50 -1.21 11.57
CA GLY A 13 4.25 -2.42 11.29
C GLY A 13 5.47 -2.58 12.21
N VAL A 14 6.28 -1.53 12.37
CA VAL A 14 7.41 -1.55 13.31
C VAL A 14 6.95 -1.79 14.76
N LEU A 15 5.80 -1.25 15.17
CA LEU A 15 5.25 -1.51 16.51
C LEU A 15 4.90 -2.98 16.70
N LYS A 16 4.27 -3.60 15.70
CA LYS A 16 3.92 -5.04 15.73
C LYS A 16 5.16 -5.93 15.75
N ASP A 17 6.15 -5.61 14.94
CA ASP A 17 7.39 -6.39 14.86
C ASP A 17 8.28 -6.24 16.11
N CYS A 18 8.39 -5.01 16.62
CA CYS A 18 9.28 -4.70 17.75
C CYS A 18 8.83 -3.42 18.47
N PRO A 19 8.01 -3.52 19.53
CA PRO A 19 7.55 -2.36 20.31
C PRO A 19 8.69 -1.50 20.87
N LYS A 20 9.82 -2.11 21.27
CA LYS A 20 11.01 -1.38 21.72
C LYS A 20 11.59 -0.52 20.63
N CYS A 21 11.69 -1.03 19.40
CA CYS A 21 12.20 -0.26 18.28
C CYS A 21 11.26 0.89 17.89
N PHE A 22 9.96 0.64 17.95
CA PHE A 22 8.96 1.70 17.77
C PHE A 22 9.11 2.81 18.82
N TYR A 23 9.23 2.45 20.10
CA TYR A 23 9.44 3.40 21.19
C TYR A 23 10.72 4.21 21.00
N ASN A 24 11.84 3.56 20.71
CA ASN A 24 13.12 4.23 20.48
C ASN A 24 13.00 5.26 19.33
N ALA A 25 12.46 4.87 18.19
CA ALA A 25 12.34 5.75 17.02
C ALA A 25 11.34 6.89 17.23
N ASN A 26 10.18 6.62 17.82
CA ASN A 26 9.08 7.59 17.88
C ASN A 26 9.09 8.45 19.15
N VAL A 27 9.57 7.93 20.28
CA VAL A 27 9.63 8.65 21.57
C VAL A 27 11.02 9.19 21.85
N LEU A 28 12.03 8.33 21.78
CA LEU A 28 13.42 8.74 22.10
C LEU A 28 14.15 9.37 20.92
N LYS A 29 13.57 9.33 19.70
CA LYS A 29 14.18 9.85 18.46
C LYS A 29 15.50 9.17 18.10
N VAL A 30 15.64 7.91 18.47
CA VAL A 30 16.77 7.05 18.16
C VAL A 30 16.34 6.04 17.12
N ASP A 31 16.64 6.29 15.87
CA ASP A 31 16.31 5.40 14.77
C ASP A 31 17.22 4.17 14.74
N ARG A 32 16.70 3.09 14.15
CA ARG A 32 17.54 1.93 13.80
C ARG A 32 18.65 2.37 12.82
N PRO A 33 19.84 1.80 12.90
CA PRO A 33 20.86 1.99 11.86
C PRO A 33 20.25 1.64 10.49
N ARG A 34 20.46 2.52 9.51
CA ARG A 34 19.99 2.27 8.15
C ARG A 34 20.80 1.13 7.53
N GLY A 35 20.10 0.11 7.05
CA GLY A 35 20.69 -0.93 6.20
C GLY A 35 20.93 -0.43 4.77
N ILE A 36 21.48 -1.31 3.92
CA ILE A 36 21.62 -1.07 2.49
C ILE A 36 20.21 -0.89 1.90
N PHE A 37 19.98 0.22 1.20
CA PHE A 37 18.70 0.46 0.54
C PHE A 37 18.52 -0.48 -0.66
N PRO A 38 17.45 -1.27 -0.72
CA PRO A 38 17.17 -2.17 -1.83
C PRO A 38 16.72 -1.35 -3.06
N SER A 39 17.65 -0.95 -3.92
CA SER A 39 17.37 -0.06 -5.05
C SER A 39 16.50 -0.71 -6.14
N LEU A 40 16.66 -2.02 -6.39
CA LEU A 40 15.90 -2.72 -7.42
C LEU A 40 14.38 -2.71 -7.17
N PRO A 41 13.87 -3.06 -5.97
CA PRO A 41 12.45 -2.93 -5.67
C PRO A 41 11.90 -1.52 -5.90
N GLY A 42 12.64 -0.48 -5.49
CA GLY A 42 12.24 0.91 -5.71
C GLY A 42 12.22 1.30 -7.20
N GLY A 43 13.14 0.77 -7.99
CA GLY A 43 13.16 0.97 -9.44
C GLY A 43 11.96 0.31 -10.14
N VAL A 44 11.63 -0.93 -9.77
CA VAL A 44 10.46 -1.64 -10.30
C VAL A 44 9.17 -0.91 -9.92
N ASP A 45 9.01 -0.50 -8.66
CA ASP A 45 7.85 0.27 -8.19
C ASP A 45 7.63 1.54 -9.03
N LEU A 46 8.69 2.29 -9.32
CA LEU A 46 8.60 3.50 -10.15
C LEU A 46 8.14 3.20 -11.58
N VAL A 47 8.70 2.15 -12.20
CA VAL A 47 8.33 1.73 -13.56
C VAL A 47 6.87 1.29 -13.60
N MET A 48 6.40 0.52 -12.61
CA MET A 48 5.02 0.05 -12.52
C MET A 48 4.04 1.21 -12.36
N LYS A 49 4.32 2.17 -11.50
CA LYS A 49 3.49 3.37 -11.34
C LYS A 49 3.39 4.19 -12.62
N THR A 50 4.49 4.31 -13.36
CA THR A 50 4.51 4.97 -14.68
C THR A 50 3.66 4.21 -15.68
N CYS A 51 3.74 2.88 -15.69
CA CYS A 51 2.92 2.02 -16.54
C CYS A 51 1.42 2.20 -16.21
N PHE A 52 1.02 2.11 -14.96
CA PHE A 52 -0.38 2.31 -14.55
C PHE A 52 -0.90 3.69 -14.95
N ASP A 53 -0.08 4.73 -14.82
CA ASP A 53 -0.45 6.09 -15.22
C ASP A 53 -0.66 6.24 -16.74
N ALA A 54 0.00 5.43 -17.54
CA ALA A 54 -0.20 5.40 -18.99
C ALA A 54 -1.49 4.68 -19.41
N PHE A 55 -1.93 3.69 -18.64
CA PHE A 55 -3.17 2.94 -18.92
C PHE A 55 -4.42 3.60 -18.35
N ARG A 56 -4.30 4.45 -17.34
CA ARG A 56 -5.40 5.06 -16.59
C ARG A 56 -6.47 5.71 -17.48
N PRO A 57 -7.76 5.45 -17.28
CA PRO A 57 -8.36 4.68 -16.20
C PRO A 57 -8.47 3.17 -16.44
N VAL A 58 -8.00 2.65 -17.55
CA VAL A 58 -8.09 1.24 -17.92
C VAL A 58 -7.06 0.43 -17.11
N LEU A 59 -7.41 -0.79 -16.73
CA LEU A 59 -6.46 -1.72 -16.12
C LEU A 59 -5.44 -2.22 -17.15
N PRO A 60 -4.17 -2.41 -16.77
CA PRO A 60 -3.20 -3.14 -17.58
C PRO A 60 -3.68 -4.58 -17.89
N ALA A 61 -3.23 -5.15 -19.01
CA ALA A 61 -3.73 -6.41 -19.54
C ALA A 61 -3.66 -7.60 -18.55
N HIS A 62 -2.64 -7.67 -17.70
CA HIS A 62 -2.50 -8.72 -16.69
C HIS A 62 -3.58 -8.65 -15.60
N LEU A 63 -4.10 -7.45 -15.29
CA LEU A 63 -5.15 -7.25 -14.29
C LEU A 63 -6.57 -7.37 -14.84
N VAL A 64 -6.79 -7.07 -16.12
CA VAL A 64 -8.14 -7.07 -16.73
C VAL A 64 -8.88 -8.40 -16.53
N LYS A 65 -8.17 -9.53 -16.66
CA LYS A 65 -8.76 -10.86 -16.49
C LYS A 65 -9.01 -11.20 -15.01
N GLN A 66 -8.20 -10.67 -14.12
CA GLN A 66 -8.28 -10.95 -12.68
C GLN A 66 -9.29 -10.04 -11.97
N LEU A 67 -9.51 -8.85 -12.52
CA LEU A 67 -10.40 -7.82 -11.97
C LEU A 67 -11.42 -7.34 -13.01
N PRO A 68 -12.32 -8.24 -13.49
CA PRO A 68 -13.30 -7.89 -14.51
C PRO A 68 -14.25 -6.79 -14.03
N GLY A 69 -14.58 -5.82 -14.91
CA GLY A 69 -15.49 -4.71 -14.62
C GLY A 69 -14.94 -3.62 -13.72
N ARG A 70 -13.67 -3.69 -13.35
CA ARG A 70 -12.97 -2.69 -12.51
C ARG A 70 -12.09 -1.78 -13.34
N THR A 71 -11.72 -0.64 -12.76
CA THR A 71 -10.85 0.34 -13.42
C THR A 71 -9.82 0.89 -12.43
N LEU A 72 -8.72 1.43 -12.95
CA LEU A 72 -7.86 2.32 -12.16
C LEU A 72 -8.59 3.64 -11.90
N TRP A 73 -8.39 4.24 -10.73
CA TRP A 73 -8.93 5.56 -10.49
C TRP A 73 -8.37 6.59 -11.48
N GLY A 74 -9.26 7.23 -12.27
CA GLY A 74 -8.87 8.05 -13.43
C GLY A 74 -8.19 9.39 -13.09
N ASN A 75 -8.27 9.85 -11.83
CA ASN A 75 -7.74 11.15 -11.44
C ASN A 75 -6.24 11.08 -11.14
N LYS A 76 -5.41 11.29 -12.16
CA LYS A 76 -3.94 11.22 -12.06
C LYS A 76 -3.34 12.21 -11.06
N ASP A 77 -3.87 13.42 -10.98
CA ASP A 77 -3.33 14.44 -10.06
C ASP A 77 -3.61 14.08 -8.61
N GLN A 78 -4.78 13.53 -8.35
CA GLN A 78 -5.14 13.05 -7.02
C GLN A 78 -4.32 11.82 -6.63
N ILE A 79 -4.14 10.84 -7.53
CA ILE A 79 -3.33 9.66 -7.21
C ILE A 79 -1.87 10.03 -6.92
N ASN A 80 -1.31 11.00 -7.63
CA ASN A 80 0.04 11.50 -7.36
C ASN A 80 0.15 12.15 -5.97
N LYS A 81 -0.91 12.82 -5.50
CA LYS A 81 -0.97 13.33 -4.11
C LYS A 81 -1.03 12.17 -3.11
N LEU A 82 -1.84 11.14 -3.39
CA LEU A 82 -1.97 9.98 -2.51
C LEU A 82 -0.68 9.15 -2.39
N ARG A 83 0.11 9.08 -3.46
CA ARG A 83 1.44 8.43 -3.49
C ARG A 83 2.51 9.16 -2.69
N ASN A 84 2.31 10.43 -2.40
CA ASN A 84 3.31 11.23 -1.71
C ASN A 84 3.19 11.04 -0.19
N TRP A 85 4.25 10.54 0.44
CA TRP A 85 4.28 10.28 1.89
C TRP A 85 4.09 11.53 2.78
N ARG A 86 4.26 12.74 2.25
CA ARG A 86 4.03 14.01 2.96
C ARG A 86 2.62 14.54 2.79
N SER A 87 1.98 14.28 1.66
CA SER A 87 0.66 14.81 1.29
C SER A 87 -0.39 13.73 1.03
N GLY A 88 -0.06 12.45 1.21
CA GLY A 88 -0.95 11.32 1.01
C GLY A 88 -2.24 11.38 1.84
N LEU A 89 -2.90 10.26 2.00
CA LEU A 89 -4.07 10.20 2.87
C LEU A 89 -3.70 10.64 4.28
N LYS A 90 -4.47 11.58 4.83
CA LYS A 90 -4.33 12.04 6.21
C LYS A 90 -5.68 11.92 6.90
N THR A 91 -5.65 11.41 8.11
CA THR A 91 -6.84 11.41 8.96
C THR A 91 -6.45 11.60 10.42
N GLU A 92 -7.36 12.13 11.20
CA GLU A 92 -7.22 12.28 12.64
C GLU A 92 -8.24 11.36 13.32
N LEU A 93 -7.74 10.46 14.14
CA LEU A 93 -8.54 9.55 14.93
C LEU A 93 -8.53 9.98 16.39
N LYS A 94 -9.67 9.91 17.04
CA LYS A 94 -9.75 10.08 18.50
C LYS A 94 -9.73 8.72 19.17
N ILE A 95 -8.64 8.43 19.87
CA ILE A 95 -8.40 7.17 20.57
C ILE A 95 -8.18 7.49 22.06
N GLN A 96 -9.04 6.99 22.92
CA GLN A 96 -8.97 7.23 24.37
C GLN A 96 -8.83 8.73 24.73
N GLY A 97 -9.59 9.59 24.04
CA GLY A 97 -9.58 11.04 24.27
C GLY A 97 -8.36 11.78 23.72
N LYS A 98 -7.43 11.10 23.07
CA LYS A 98 -6.26 11.71 22.39
C LYS A 98 -6.48 11.75 20.89
N THR A 99 -5.95 12.79 20.24
CA THR A 99 -5.94 12.87 18.78
C THR A 99 -4.67 12.22 18.26
N VAL A 100 -4.85 11.24 17.35
CA VAL A 100 -3.77 10.55 16.66
C VAL A 100 -3.86 10.90 15.18
N SER A 101 -2.81 11.48 14.63
CA SER A 101 -2.71 11.73 13.19
C SER A 101 -2.19 10.48 12.49
N LEU A 102 -2.91 10.01 11.47
CA LEU A 102 -2.53 8.89 10.62
C LEU A 102 -2.24 9.41 9.22
N ILE A 103 -1.09 9.05 8.65
CA ILE A 103 -0.66 9.44 7.31
C ILE A 103 -0.27 8.18 6.55
N GLY A 104 -0.81 8.01 5.33
CA GLY A 104 -0.50 6.90 4.44
C GLY A 104 -0.24 7.36 3.01
N ALA A 105 0.68 6.68 2.34
CA ALA A 105 0.90 6.82 0.92
C ALA A 105 0.43 5.53 0.23
N LEU A 106 -0.57 5.67 -0.64
CA LEU A 106 -1.11 4.57 -1.45
C LEU A 106 -0.36 4.50 -2.78
N ASP A 107 -0.10 3.30 -3.26
CA ASP A 107 0.47 3.14 -4.59
C ASP A 107 -0.57 3.45 -5.67
N ASP A 108 -1.78 2.90 -5.51
CA ASP A 108 -2.90 3.16 -6.42
C ASP A 108 -4.26 2.84 -5.79
N LEU A 109 -5.33 3.09 -6.56
CA LEU A 109 -6.71 2.77 -6.22
C LEU A 109 -7.40 2.07 -7.39
N ILE A 110 -8.09 0.98 -7.08
CA ILE A 110 -9.06 0.35 -7.98
C ILE A 110 -10.44 0.92 -7.66
N VAL A 111 -11.19 1.24 -8.71
CA VAL A 111 -12.61 1.56 -8.64
C VAL A 111 -13.39 0.29 -8.97
N GLU A 112 -14.20 -0.16 -8.05
CA GLU A 112 -15.07 -1.33 -8.19
C GLU A 112 -16.25 -1.01 -9.11
N ALA A 113 -16.96 -2.05 -9.57
CA ALA A 113 -18.11 -1.89 -10.44
C ALA A 113 -19.27 -1.08 -9.82
N ASP A 114 -19.37 -1.06 -8.50
CA ASP A 114 -20.34 -0.26 -7.74
C ASP A 114 -19.86 1.17 -7.42
N GLY A 115 -18.68 1.54 -7.87
CA GLY A 115 -18.07 2.85 -7.64
C GLY A 115 -17.33 3.00 -6.30
N THR A 116 -17.25 1.95 -5.50
CA THR A 116 -16.43 1.95 -4.26
C THR A 116 -14.94 1.82 -4.58
N PHE A 117 -14.09 2.05 -3.58
CA PHE A 117 -12.63 2.11 -3.74
C PHE A 117 -11.94 0.97 -3.02
N SER A 118 -10.99 0.34 -3.71
CA SER A 118 -10.09 -0.67 -3.13
C SER A 118 -8.65 -0.17 -3.15
N PRO A 119 -7.93 -0.16 -2.01
CA PRO A 119 -6.49 0.05 -2.02
C PRO A 119 -5.79 -0.96 -2.92
N PHE A 120 -4.85 -0.48 -3.73
CA PHE A 120 -4.03 -1.30 -4.60
C PHE A 120 -2.55 -0.99 -4.34
N ASP A 121 -1.75 -2.01 -4.13
CA ASP A 121 -0.36 -1.87 -3.74
C ASP A 121 0.52 -2.87 -4.51
N VAL A 122 1.61 -2.38 -5.07
CA VAL A 122 2.57 -3.19 -5.84
C VAL A 122 3.67 -3.68 -4.93
N LYS A 123 3.97 -4.96 -5.02
CA LYS A 123 5.03 -5.59 -4.26
C LYS A 123 6.00 -6.31 -5.18
N THR A 124 7.29 -6.30 -4.85
CA THR A 124 8.31 -7.06 -5.55
C THR A 124 8.92 -8.10 -4.65
N LYS A 125 9.12 -9.30 -5.18
CA LYS A 125 9.83 -10.40 -4.50
C LYS A 125 10.87 -11.03 -5.44
N GLY A 126 11.91 -11.64 -4.88
CA GLY A 126 12.91 -12.37 -5.66
C GLY A 126 12.43 -13.73 -6.17
N LYS A 127 11.25 -14.19 -5.76
CA LYS A 127 10.59 -15.43 -6.21
C LYS A 127 9.08 -15.30 -6.09
N GLN A 128 8.34 -16.19 -6.75
CA GLN A 128 6.88 -16.25 -6.63
C GLN A 128 6.45 -16.30 -5.16
N PRO A 129 5.50 -15.44 -4.73
CA PRO A 129 4.99 -15.46 -3.36
C PRO A 129 4.16 -16.73 -3.11
N GLU A 130 4.21 -17.23 -1.87
CA GLU A 130 3.38 -18.32 -1.39
C GLU A 130 1.93 -17.85 -1.19
N THR A 131 1.01 -18.77 -0.87
CA THR A 131 -0.43 -18.47 -0.74
C THR A 131 -0.75 -17.51 0.39
N ASP A 132 0.02 -17.51 1.47
CA ASP A 132 -0.09 -16.65 2.66
C ASP A 132 0.70 -15.34 2.52
N GLY A 133 1.34 -15.11 1.38
CA GLY A 133 2.22 -13.96 1.16
C GLY A 133 1.57 -12.58 1.36
N ALA A 134 0.24 -12.53 1.36
CA ALA A 134 -0.53 -11.30 1.54
C ALA A 134 -0.83 -10.97 3.01
N GLU A 135 -0.86 -11.95 3.92
CA GLU A 135 -1.26 -11.78 5.32
C GLU A 135 -0.39 -10.76 6.06
N TYR A 136 0.90 -10.71 5.74
CA TYR A 136 1.83 -9.73 6.31
C TYR A 136 1.37 -8.28 6.10
N TYR A 137 0.65 -8.00 5.01
CA TYR A 137 0.18 -6.66 4.67
C TYR A 137 -1.27 -6.38 5.08
N GLN A 138 -1.94 -7.32 5.74
CA GLN A 138 -3.35 -7.19 6.15
C GLN A 138 -3.59 -5.89 6.92
N HIS A 139 -2.78 -5.59 7.93
CA HIS A 139 -2.92 -4.37 8.73
C HIS A 139 -2.71 -3.08 7.91
N GLN A 140 -1.83 -3.12 6.92
CA GLN A 140 -1.60 -1.97 6.03
C GLN A 140 -2.84 -1.69 5.18
N MET A 141 -3.47 -2.74 4.64
CA MET A 141 -4.66 -2.61 3.81
C MET A 141 -5.90 -2.20 4.61
N ASP A 142 -6.06 -2.72 5.83
CA ASP A 142 -7.11 -2.28 6.76
C ASP A 142 -6.98 -0.79 7.11
N LEU A 143 -5.76 -0.33 7.38
CA LEU A 143 -5.49 1.09 7.63
C LEU A 143 -5.77 1.97 6.42
N TYR A 144 -5.41 1.53 5.21
CA TYR A 144 -5.74 2.28 4.00
C TYR A 144 -7.25 2.36 3.78
N SER A 145 -7.99 1.27 3.97
CA SER A 145 -9.45 1.28 3.88
C SER A 145 -10.09 2.20 4.92
N LEU A 146 -9.61 2.20 6.17
CA LEU A 146 -10.02 3.14 7.19
C LEU A 146 -9.75 4.59 6.77
N MET A 147 -8.54 4.87 6.25
CA MET A 147 -8.18 6.22 5.84
C MET A 147 -9.00 6.70 4.63
N LEU A 148 -9.34 5.82 3.68
CA LEU A 148 -10.27 6.13 2.59
C LEU A 148 -11.63 6.53 3.16
N PHE A 149 -12.19 5.74 4.08
CA PHE A 149 -13.47 6.01 4.73
C PHE A 149 -13.50 7.37 5.43
N GLU A 150 -12.48 7.68 6.22
CA GLU A 150 -12.37 8.97 6.91
C GLU A 150 -12.24 10.16 5.94
N ASN A 151 -11.68 9.93 4.74
CA ASN A 151 -11.60 10.93 3.67
C ASN A 151 -12.82 10.95 2.73
N LYS A 152 -13.94 10.32 3.13
CA LYS A 152 -15.20 10.28 2.35
C LYS A 152 -15.09 9.53 1.02
N MET A 153 -14.12 8.66 0.90
CA MET A 153 -14.00 7.71 -0.19
C MET A 153 -14.48 6.33 0.32
N GLN A 154 -15.64 5.90 -0.16
CA GLN A 154 -16.25 4.66 0.35
C GLN A 154 -15.39 3.44 0.01
N PRO A 155 -14.81 2.72 0.99
CA PRO A 155 -14.03 1.51 0.71
C PRO A 155 -14.95 0.36 0.34
N SER A 156 -14.48 -0.51 -0.54
CA SER A 156 -15.23 -1.68 -1.04
C SER A 156 -15.31 -2.85 -0.05
N GLY A 157 -14.42 -2.88 0.94
CA GLY A 157 -14.17 -4.06 1.76
C GLY A 157 -13.08 -4.99 1.20
N ASN A 158 -12.49 -4.64 0.06
CA ASN A 158 -11.37 -5.37 -0.54
C ASN A 158 -10.13 -4.50 -0.69
N ALA A 159 -8.98 -5.13 -0.79
CA ALA A 159 -7.72 -4.54 -1.24
C ALA A 159 -6.97 -5.53 -2.12
N TYR A 160 -6.07 -5.01 -2.94
CA TYR A 160 -5.32 -5.84 -3.88
C TYR A 160 -3.82 -5.63 -3.70
N LEU A 161 -3.07 -6.75 -3.69
CA LEU A 161 -1.61 -6.78 -3.71
C LEU A 161 -1.16 -7.44 -5.00
N ASP A 162 -0.49 -6.68 -5.85
CA ASP A 162 0.05 -7.14 -7.14
C ASP A 162 1.54 -7.42 -6.98
N TYR A 163 1.89 -8.70 -6.87
CA TYR A 163 3.27 -9.14 -6.69
C TYR A 163 3.94 -9.39 -8.02
N TRP A 164 5.13 -8.81 -8.18
CA TRP A 164 6.01 -8.99 -9.31
C TRP A 164 7.29 -9.70 -8.91
N PHE A 165 7.70 -10.70 -9.70
CA PHE A 165 8.89 -11.51 -9.43
C PHE A 165 9.55 -11.96 -10.74
N PRO A 166 10.90 -12.09 -10.78
CA PRO A 166 11.62 -12.60 -11.95
C PRO A 166 11.31 -14.07 -12.16
N THR A 167 11.16 -14.48 -13.41
CA THR A 167 10.86 -15.88 -13.80
C THR A 167 11.95 -16.49 -14.66
N THR A 168 12.46 -15.75 -15.63
CA THR A 168 13.43 -16.24 -16.62
C THR A 168 14.46 -15.18 -16.95
N PHE A 169 15.60 -15.62 -17.45
CA PHE A 169 16.62 -14.77 -18.03
C PHE A 169 17.08 -15.39 -19.35
N THR A 170 17.08 -14.61 -20.42
CA THR A 170 17.48 -15.07 -21.75
C THR A 170 18.97 -14.80 -21.99
N ASP A 171 19.54 -15.49 -22.98
CA ASP A 171 20.92 -15.32 -23.42
C ASP A 171 21.21 -13.91 -24.00
N ILE A 172 20.18 -13.20 -24.47
CA ILE A 172 20.29 -11.82 -24.95
C ILE A 172 20.07 -10.78 -23.84
N GLY A 173 19.91 -11.20 -22.59
CA GLY A 173 19.81 -10.30 -21.44
C GLY A 173 18.41 -9.86 -21.05
N ASP A 174 17.34 -10.42 -21.66
CA ASP A 174 15.97 -10.11 -21.26
C ASP A 174 15.57 -10.89 -19.99
N MET A 175 14.96 -10.20 -19.06
CA MET A 175 14.40 -10.77 -17.84
C MET A 175 12.89 -10.91 -17.98
N GLY A 176 12.40 -12.15 -17.87
CA GLY A 176 10.97 -12.43 -17.76
C GLY A 176 10.45 -12.13 -16.36
N TRP A 177 9.22 -11.61 -16.30
CA TRP A 177 8.53 -11.29 -15.06
C TRP A 177 7.22 -12.08 -14.98
N GLY A 178 6.92 -12.56 -13.79
CA GLY A 178 5.61 -13.10 -13.42
C GLY A 178 4.91 -12.14 -12.47
N ASP A 179 3.59 -12.21 -12.47
CA ASP A 179 2.73 -11.50 -11.52
C ASP A 179 1.84 -12.47 -10.75
N ARG A 180 1.44 -12.06 -9.56
CA ARG A 180 0.42 -12.74 -8.76
C ARG A 180 -0.39 -11.73 -7.97
N LEU A 181 -1.68 -11.69 -8.27
CA LEU A 181 -2.62 -10.84 -7.57
C LEU A 181 -3.20 -11.57 -6.36
N PHE A 182 -3.18 -10.92 -5.21
CA PHE A 182 -3.91 -11.33 -4.01
C PHE A 182 -5.04 -10.35 -3.74
N THR A 183 -6.19 -10.89 -3.40
CA THR A 183 -7.31 -10.12 -2.85
C THR A 183 -7.35 -10.32 -1.34
N LEU A 184 -7.39 -9.22 -0.60
CA LEU A 184 -7.54 -9.19 0.84
C LEU A 184 -8.90 -8.63 1.22
N ASP A 185 -9.59 -9.28 2.14
CA ASP A 185 -10.73 -8.69 2.83
C ASP A 185 -10.24 -7.61 3.78
N THR A 186 -10.81 -6.40 3.72
CA THR A 186 -10.40 -5.27 4.56
C THR A 186 -11.52 -4.78 5.47
N SER A 187 -11.13 -4.30 6.65
CA SER A 187 -12.07 -3.81 7.66
C SER A 187 -11.59 -2.50 8.27
N CYS A 188 -12.42 -1.47 8.18
CA CYS A 188 -12.19 -0.21 8.89
C CYS A 188 -12.15 -0.39 10.40
N GLN A 189 -12.86 -1.39 10.95
CA GLN A 189 -12.83 -1.69 12.37
C GLN A 189 -11.47 -2.26 12.78
N ARG A 190 -10.94 -3.28 12.06
CA ARG A 190 -9.59 -3.79 12.29
C ARG A 190 -8.51 -2.71 12.14
N GLY A 191 -8.72 -1.75 11.24
CA GLY A 191 -7.84 -0.60 11.09
C GLY A 191 -7.83 0.36 12.28
N ARG A 192 -8.85 0.33 13.15
CA ARG A 192 -8.94 1.13 14.38
C ARG A 192 -8.34 0.45 15.60
N GLU A 193 -8.24 -0.87 15.59
CA GLU A 193 -7.65 -1.72 16.64
C GLU A 193 -6.12 -1.78 16.55
#